data_99dec134f2440cb9d6dcfe46856ee5a7
#
_entry.id   99dec134f2440cb9d6dcfe46856ee5a7
#
_cell.length_a   1.000
_cell.length_b   1.000
_cell.length_c   1.000
_cell.angle_alpha   90.00
_cell.angle_beta   90.00
_cell.angle_gamma   90.00
#
_symmetry.space_group_name_H-M   'P 1'
#
loop_
_entity.id
_entity.type
_entity.pdbx_description
1 polymer ?
#
loop_
_entity_poly.entity_id
_entity_poly.type
_entity_poly.pdbx_seq_one_letter_code
_entity_poly.pdbx_strand_id
1 'polypeptide(L)'
;LGLVDGVKDLIPNVAFGYIGVQRNEETAEPEYYYENLPNLENKNVFILEPMLATGGSLSFAIDKVKESSPKNIIALTVISAPEGIKKLEETHPDVTLVTGNIDEKLNENWYIVPGLGDMGDRLFGTI
;
A
#
# COMPACT_ATOMS: atom_id res chain seq x y z
N LEU A 1 8.58 4.46 -4.91
CA LEU A 1 9.23 4.45 -6.24
C LEU A 1 10.12 3.23 -6.45
N GLY A 2 10.82 2.76 -5.40
CA GLY A 2 11.66 1.56 -5.53
C GLY A 2 10.89 0.31 -5.97
N LEU A 3 9.68 0.12 -5.47
CA LEU A 3 8.81 -0.97 -5.90
C LEU A 3 8.37 -0.83 -7.37
N VAL A 4 8.13 0.38 -7.82
CA VAL A 4 7.78 0.66 -9.22
C VAL A 4 8.91 0.24 -10.15
N ASP A 5 10.14 0.58 -9.83
CA ASP A 5 11.31 0.21 -10.62
C ASP A 5 11.47 -1.32 -10.70
N GLY A 6 11.28 -2.02 -9.58
CA GLY A 6 11.31 -3.48 -9.57
C GLY A 6 10.24 -4.11 -10.45
N VAL A 7 9.03 -3.57 -10.46
CA VAL A 7 7.94 -4.07 -11.31
C VAL A 7 8.23 -3.80 -12.79
N LYS A 8 8.77 -2.62 -13.13
CA LYS A 8 9.14 -2.29 -14.52
C LYS A 8 10.16 -3.27 -15.08
N ASP A 9 11.13 -3.68 -14.27
CA ASP A 9 12.16 -4.63 -14.69
C ASP A 9 11.57 -6.01 -14.99
N LEU A 10 10.55 -6.42 -14.25
CA LEU A 10 9.92 -7.73 -14.39
C LEU A 10 8.80 -7.76 -15.43
N ILE A 11 8.06 -6.67 -15.56
CA ILE A 11 6.89 -6.56 -16.47
C ILE A 11 7.05 -5.30 -17.33
N PRO A 12 7.78 -5.38 -18.47
CA PRO A 12 8.19 -4.19 -19.24
C PRO A 12 7.06 -3.33 -19.80
N ASN A 13 5.90 -3.92 -20.09
CA ASN A 13 4.78 -3.23 -20.73
C ASN A 13 3.64 -2.90 -19.74
N VAL A 14 3.92 -2.92 -18.45
CA VAL A 14 2.91 -2.62 -17.43
C VAL A 14 2.55 -1.13 -17.45
N ALA A 15 1.25 -0.83 -17.32
CA ALA A 15 0.78 0.54 -17.13
C ALA A 15 0.80 0.88 -15.64
N PHE A 16 1.13 2.14 -15.30
CA PHE A 16 1.19 2.62 -13.93
C PHE A 16 0.12 3.67 -13.66
N GLY A 17 -0.44 3.61 -12.47
CA GLY A 17 -1.28 4.65 -11.90
C GLY A 17 -0.72 5.13 -10.58
N TYR A 18 -1.31 6.20 -10.08
CA TYR A 18 -0.86 6.86 -8.85
C TYR A 18 -2.05 7.30 -8.01
N ILE A 19 -2.00 6.96 -6.73
CA ILE A 19 -2.96 7.48 -5.74
C ILE A 19 -2.16 8.12 -4.63
N GLY A 20 -2.33 9.42 -4.45
CA GLY A 20 -1.69 10.17 -3.38
C GLY A 20 -2.56 10.16 -2.14
N VAL A 21 -2.13 9.46 -1.11
CA VAL A 21 -2.77 9.39 0.19
C VAL A 21 -1.70 9.69 1.24
N GLN A 22 -1.99 10.61 2.13
CA GLN A 22 -1.17 10.83 3.32
C GLN A 22 -1.99 10.51 4.56
N ARG A 23 -1.29 10.17 5.62
CA ARG A 23 -1.94 9.92 6.91
C ARG A 23 -1.96 11.19 7.72
N ASN A 24 -3.11 11.53 8.28
CA ASN A 24 -3.20 12.58 9.29
C ASN A 24 -2.42 12.13 10.53
N GLU A 25 -1.44 12.92 10.96
CA GLU A 25 -0.55 12.55 12.05
C GLU A 25 -1.25 12.45 13.41
N GLU A 26 -2.35 13.19 13.60
CA GLU A 26 -3.11 13.19 14.84
C GLU A 26 -4.10 12.04 14.94
N THR A 27 -4.79 11.71 13.84
CA THR A 27 -5.89 10.75 13.82
C THR A 27 -5.53 9.42 13.18
N ALA A 28 -4.42 9.33 12.46
CA ALA A 28 -4.02 8.20 11.62
C ALA A 28 -4.99 7.91 10.46
N GLU A 29 -5.94 8.79 10.20
CA GLU A 29 -6.88 8.64 9.10
C GLU A 29 -6.23 9.01 7.76
N PRO A 30 -6.59 8.29 6.67
CA PRO A 30 -6.07 8.62 5.35
C PRO A 30 -6.68 9.91 4.81
N GLU A 31 -5.82 10.77 4.26
CA GLU A 31 -6.21 11.99 3.57
C GLU A 31 -5.82 11.88 2.10
N TYR A 32 -6.80 11.87 1.23
CA TYR A 32 -6.62 11.80 -0.22
C TYR A 32 -6.26 13.18 -0.80
N TYR A 33 -5.29 13.23 -1.70
CA TYR A 33 -4.93 14.49 -2.36
C TYR A 33 -4.68 14.39 -3.87
N TYR A 34 -4.51 13.19 -4.43
CA TYR A 34 -4.19 13.06 -5.85
C TYR A 34 -4.49 11.66 -6.39
N GLU A 35 -4.97 11.62 -7.62
CA GLU A 35 -5.23 10.37 -8.33
C GLU A 35 -4.94 10.53 -9.82
N ASN A 36 -4.25 9.57 -10.39
CA ASN A 36 -4.09 9.42 -11.83
C ASN A 36 -3.95 7.94 -12.16
N LEU A 37 -5.05 7.34 -12.60
CA LEU A 37 -5.11 5.90 -12.85
C LEU A 37 -5.34 5.62 -14.34
N PRO A 38 -4.67 4.60 -14.91
CA PRO A 38 -5.00 4.10 -16.24
C PRO A 38 -6.36 3.39 -16.22
N ASN A 39 -6.80 2.89 -17.37
CA ASN A 39 -8.00 2.03 -17.42
C ASN A 39 -7.71 0.71 -16.70
N LEU A 40 -8.43 0.46 -15.60
CA LEU A 40 -8.29 -0.74 -14.77
C LEU A 40 -9.39 -1.78 -15.02
N GLU A 41 -10.40 -1.46 -15.82
CA GLU A 41 -11.54 -2.34 -16.04
C GLU A 41 -11.10 -3.71 -16.54
N ASN A 42 -11.55 -4.76 -15.84
CA ASN A 42 -11.27 -6.16 -16.15
C ASN A 42 -9.77 -6.50 -16.23
N LYS A 43 -8.94 -5.78 -15.51
CA LYS A 43 -7.48 -6.00 -15.47
C LYS A 43 -7.02 -6.54 -14.12
N ASN A 44 -5.91 -7.23 -14.13
CA ASN A 44 -5.21 -7.59 -12.91
C ASN A 44 -4.43 -6.36 -12.41
N VAL A 45 -4.68 -5.96 -11.18
CA VAL A 45 -4.09 -4.76 -10.60
C VAL A 45 -3.18 -5.14 -9.44
N PHE A 46 -1.92 -4.71 -9.50
CA PHE A 46 -1.00 -4.76 -8.38
C PHE A 46 -0.98 -3.41 -7.69
N ILE A 47 -1.23 -3.39 -6.39
CA ILE A 47 -1.09 -2.19 -5.57
C ILE A 47 0.21 -2.29 -4.80
N LEU A 48 1.09 -1.32 -4.99
CA LEU A 48 2.41 -1.28 -4.39
C LEU A 48 2.40 -0.36 -3.17
N GLU A 49 2.51 -0.94 -1.99
CA GLU A 49 2.56 -0.23 -0.71
C GLU A 49 3.75 -0.75 0.09
N PRO A 50 4.84 0.02 0.24
CA PRO A 50 6.04 -0.48 0.92
C PRO A 50 5.79 -0.97 2.35
N MET A 51 5.02 -0.21 3.12
CA MET A 51 4.80 -0.47 4.54
C MET A 51 3.30 -0.48 4.86
N LEU A 52 2.79 -1.64 5.25
CA LEU A 52 1.42 -1.80 5.72
C LEU A 52 1.40 -1.67 7.25
N ALA A 53 1.05 -0.48 7.73
CA ALA A 53 0.97 -0.18 9.16
C ALA A 53 -0.46 -0.34 9.69
N THR A 54 -1.26 0.71 9.68
CA THR A 54 -2.66 0.64 10.14
C THR A 54 -3.60 0.00 9.12
N GLY A 55 -3.24 0.04 7.85
CA GLY A 55 -4.07 -0.43 6.75
C GLY A 55 -5.03 0.62 6.20
N GLY A 56 -5.07 1.82 6.78
CA GLY A 56 -5.96 2.89 6.33
C GLY A 56 -5.70 3.33 4.90
N SER A 57 -4.45 3.65 4.57
CA SER A 57 -4.05 4.09 3.23
C SER A 57 -4.27 3.02 2.18
N LEU A 58 -3.87 1.78 2.48
CA LEU A 58 -4.04 0.67 1.56
C LEU A 58 -5.52 0.35 1.32
N SER A 59 -6.32 0.30 2.38
CA SER A 59 -7.76 0.06 2.26
C SER A 59 -8.43 1.14 1.43
N PHE A 60 -8.07 2.41 1.63
CA PHE A 60 -8.56 3.53 0.83
C PHE A 60 -8.19 3.38 -0.65
N ALA A 61 -6.93 3.04 -0.94
CA ALA A 61 -6.47 2.83 -2.32
C ALA A 61 -7.23 1.68 -2.99
N ILE A 62 -7.49 0.60 -2.26
CA ILE A 62 -8.27 -0.53 -2.78
C ILE A 62 -9.71 -0.10 -3.09
N ASP A 63 -10.35 0.69 -2.22
CA ASP A 63 -11.68 1.23 -2.48
C ASP A 63 -11.72 2.01 -3.80
N LYS A 64 -10.72 2.85 -4.03
CA LYS A 64 -10.59 3.63 -5.27
C LYS A 64 -10.40 2.75 -6.50
N VAL A 65 -9.54 1.75 -6.41
CA VAL A 65 -9.31 0.80 -7.50
C VAL A 65 -10.57 -0.01 -7.81
N LYS A 66 -11.33 -0.42 -6.80
CA LYS A 66 -12.58 -1.17 -6.97
C LYS A 66 -13.65 -0.38 -7.73
N GLU A 67 -13.64 0.94 -7.69
CA GLU A 67 -14.55 1.79 -8.47
C GLU A 67 -14.42 1.56 -9.98
N SER A 68 -13.27 1.10 -10.44
CA SER A 68 -12.98 0.83 -11.86
C SER A 68 -13.22 -0.61 -12.29
N SER A 69 -13.83 -1.43 -11.46
CA SER A 69 -14.18 -2.83 -11.75
C SER A 69 -13.00 -3.68 -12.26
N PRO A 70 -11.88 -3.77 -11.53
CA PRO A 70 -10.77 -4.61 -11.93
C PRO A 70 -11.13 -6.10 -11.85
N LYS A 71 -10.38 -6.94 -12.55
CA LYS A 71 -10.55 -8.39 -12.49
C LYS A 71 -10.06 -8.98 -11.18
N ASN A 72 -8.84 -8.65 -10.80
CA ASN A 72 -8.23 -9.07 -9.54
C ASN A 72 -7.38 -7.94 -8.97
N ILE A 73 -7.27 -7.90 -7.65
CA ILE A 73 -6.40 -6.96 -6.94
C ILE A 73 -5.43 -7.77 -6.07
N ILE A 74 -4.14 -7.49 -6.22
CA ILE A 74 -3.07 -8.07 -5.42
C ILE A 74 -2.28 -6.92 -4.81
N ALA A 75 -2.21 -6.87 -3.49
CA ALA A 75 -1.41 -5.88 -2.77
C ALA A 75 -0.04 -6.45 -2.46
N LEU A 76 1.00 -5.70 -2.78
CA LEU A 76 2.39 -6.06 -2.54
C LEU A 76 2.99 -5.10 -1.51
N THR A 77 3.50 -5.64 -0.41
CA THR A 77 4.16 -4.86 0.64
C THR A 77 5.54 -5.43 0.94
N VAL A 78 6.44 -4.59 1.42
CA VAL A 78 7.76 -5.04 1.89
C VAL A 78 7.66 -5.53 3.32
N ILE A 79 7.04 -4.73 4.19
CA ILE A 79 6.86 -5.05 5.60
C ILE A 79 5.43 -4.71 6.04
N SER A 80 4.86 -5.56 6.88
CA SER A 80 3.48 -5.41 7.33
C SER A 80 3.35 -5.62 8.83
N ALA A 81 2.45 -4.87 9.45
CA ALA A 81 2.04 -5.08 10.83
C ALA A 81 0.76 -5.95 10.88
N PRO A 82 0.59 -6.78 11.91
CA PRO A 82 -0.61 -7.60 12.08
C PRO A 82 -1.91 -6.78 12.08
N GLU A 83 -1.88 -5.58 12.65
CA GLU A 83 -3.04 -4.68 12.70
C GLU A 83 -3.50 -4.27 11.30
N GLY A 84 -2.57 -3.94 10.40
CA GLY A 84 -2.89 -3.61 9.02
C GLY A 84 -3.40 -4.80 8.24
N ILE A 85 -2.82 -5.97 8.43
CA ILE A 85 -3.28 -7.22 7.81
C ILE A 85 -4.71 -7.53 8.24
N LYS A 86 -5.00 -7.41 9.53
CA LYS A 86 -6.34 -7.65 10.07
C LYS A 86 -7.36 -6.68 9.45
N LYS A 87 -7.03 -5.40 9.37
CA LYS A 87 -7.90 -4.40 8.73
C LYS A 87 -8.19 -4.78 7.27
N LEU A 88 -7.17 -5.20 6.53
CA LEU A 88 -7.35 -5.61 5.14
C LEU A 88 -8.25 -6.85 5.01
N GLU A 89 -8.06 -7.84 5.87
CA GLU A 89 -8.91 -9.04 5.89
C GLU A 89 -10.38 -8.72 6.20
N GLU A 90 -10.63 -7.75 7.08
CA GLU A 90 -11.98 -7.34 7.45
C GLU A 90 -12.65 -6.49 6.38
N THR A 91 -11.91 -5.59 5.71
CA THR A 91 -12.48 -4.63 4.76
C THR A 91 -12.44 -5.13 3.32
N HIS A 92 -11.44 -5.91 2.93
CA HIS A 92 -11.23 -6.40 1.57
C HIS A 92 -10.75 -7.85 1.57
N PRO A 93 -11.61 -8.82 2.01
CA PRO A 93 -11.21 -10.23 2.10
C PRO A 93 -10.91 -10.88 0.75
N ASP A 94 -11.37 -10.27 -0.34
CA ASP A 94 -11.17 -10.73 -1.72
C ASP A 94 -9.81 -10.33 -2.31
N VAL A 95 -9.07 -9.43 -1.64
CA VAL A 95 -7.76 -8.97 -2.09
C VAL A 95 -6.67 -9.91 -1.58
N THR A 96 -5.79 -10.33 -2.47
CA THR A 96 -4.59 -11.10 -2.11
C THR A 96 -3.50 -10.16 -1.62
N LEU A 97 -2.97 -10.42 -0.43
CA LEU A 97 -1.82 -9.69 0.11
C LEU A 97 -0.58 -10.56 0.02
N VAL A 98 0.48 -10.02 -0.59
CA VAL A 98 1.81 -10.62 -0.59
C VAL A 98 2.76 -9.65 0.12
N THR A 99 3.37 -10.09 1.20
CA THR A 99 4.27 -9.27 2.00
C THR A 99 5.63 -9.93 2.18
N GLY A 100 6.68 -9.13 2.19
CA GLY A 100 8.04 -9.62 2.40
C GLY A 100 8.28 -10.08 3.83
N ASN A 101 7.71 -9.39 4.80
CA ASN A 101 7.80 -9.76 6.21
C ASN A 101 6.60 -9.23 7.01
N ILE A 102 6.28 -9.93 8.09
CA ILE A 102 5.26 -9.51 9.06
C ILE A 102 5.98 -9.25 10.39
N ASP A 103 5.92 -8.02 10.88
CA ASP A 103 6.51 -7.63 12.15
C ASP A 103 5.55 -7.83 13.33
N GLU A 104 5.98 -7.45 14.54
CA GLU A 104 5.28 -7.82 15.78
C GLU A 104 3.99 -7.03 16.00
N LYS A 105 4.05 -5.70 15.82
CA LYS A 105 2.94 -4.79 16.13
C LYS A 105 3.21 -3.36 15.65
N LEU A 106 2.23 -2.48 15.84
CA LEU A 106 2.41 -1.02 15.79
C LEU A 106 2.70 -0.48 17.20
N ASN A 107 3.51 0.58 17.28
CA ASN A 107 3.69 1.33 18.52
C ASN A 107 2.61 2.43 18.66
N GLU A 108 2.71 3.23 19.71
CA GLU A 108 1.77 4.31 20.01
C GLU A 108 1.71 5.42 18.95
N ASN A 109 2.74 5.55 18.10
CA ASN A 109 2.81 6.50 16.99
C ASN A 109 2.49 5.86 15.63
N TRP A 110 1.93 4.64 15.62
CA TRP A 110 1.57 3.87 14.43
C TRP A 110 2.76 3.46 13.54
N TYR A 111 3.97 3.41 14.11
CA TYR A 111 5.12 2.81 13.45
C TYR A 111 5.20 1.32 13.69
N ILE A 112 5.66 0.59 12.68
CA ILE A 112 5.86 -0.85 12.76
C ILE A 112 7.04 -1.18 13.67
N VAL A 113 6.87 -2.11 14.59
CA VAL A 113 7.89 -2.54 15.55
C VAL A 113 8.21 -4.03 15.32
N PRO A 114 9.48 -4.42 15.19
CA PRO A 114 10.72 -3.62 15.24
C PRO A 114 10.90 -2.65 14.08
N GLY A 115 10.41 -2.98 12.90
CA GLY A 115 10.38 -2.09 11.75
C GLY A 115 11.72 -1.49 11.33
N LEU A 116 11.63 -0.40 10.56
CA LEU A 116 12.81 0.33 10.07
C LEU A 116 12.62 1.86 10.09
N GLY A 117 11.57 2.35 10.74
CA GLY A 117 11.23 3.76 10.76
C GLY A 117 10.54 4.19 9.46
N ASP A 118 10.93 5.33 8.91
CA ASP A 118 10.40 5.83 7.65
C ASP A 118 11.27 5.35 6.48
N MET A 119 10.68 4.54 5.60
CA MET A 119 11.40 3.97 4.46
C MET A 119 11.78 5.04 3.44
N GLY A 120 10.93 6.04 3.22
CA GLY A 120 11.22 7.14 2.32
C GLY A 120 12.42 7.96 2.79
N ASP A 121 12.45 8.32 4.06
CA ASP A 121 13.58 9.03 4.65
C ASP A 121 14.88 8.25 4.52
N ARG A 122 14.84 6.94 4.75
CA ARG A 122 16.02 6.07 4.60
C ARG A 122 16.49 5.98 3.16
N LEU A 123 15.56 5.85 2.20
CA LEU A 123 15.90 5.75 0.78
C LEU A 123 16.47 7.04 0.22
N PHE A 124 15.95 8.18 0.68
CA PHE A 124 16.30 9.49 0.13
C PHE A 124 17.22 10.32 1.03
N GLY A 125 17.56 9.83 2.20
CA GLY A 125 18.46 10.51 3.13
C GLY A 125 17.88 11.83 3.66
N THR A 126 16.59 11.88 3.88
CA THR A 126 15.88 13.10 4.31
C THR A 126 15.65 13.21 5.82
N ILE A 127 16.31 12.37 6.59
CA ILE A 127 16.22 12.39 8.04
C ILE A 127 17.07 13.52 8.60
#